data_48ff5572afcefc3b01f5bec1c026e817
#
_entry.id   48ff5572afcefc3b01f5bec1c026e817
#
_cell.length_a   1.000
_cell.length_b   1.000
_cell.length_c   1.000
_cell.angle_alpha   90.00
_cell.angle_beta   90.00
_cell.angle_gamma   90.00
#
_symmetry.space_group_name_H-M   'P 1'
#
loop_
_entity.id
_entity.type
_entity.pdbx_description
1 polymer ?
#
loop_
_entity_poly.entity_id
_entity_poly.type
_entity_poly.pdbx_seq_one_letter_code
_entity_poly.pdbx_strand_id
1 'polypeptide(L)'
;MIAHQLRLGLATCGLVAVMLILSPLGCETTSQVPSEPDWFEGGTMKPASPETLQLTARVLAAKGDTARAGYILDRMLQEFPNYLGTYTEGAEVLLIDGRNAEAIKWLNRGLERFPNQPMLVNNRGMCHLLAADLPAATVDFNAAYAIDPNDAEYVANLALVKAIAGDETAAKELWSRVLPEAEVQRNIEIATKSRSNFSIK
;
A
#
# COMPACT_ATOMS: atom_id res chain seq x y z
N MET A 1 -12.22 -13.01 -9.45
CA MET A 1 -11.05 -13.89 -9.69
C MET A 1 -9.81 -13.13 -10.15
N ILE A 2 -9.93 -12.09 -10.97
CA ILE A 2 -8.80 -11.29 -11.48
C ILE A 2 -8.16 -10.40 -10.40
N ALA A 3 -8.96 -9.82 -9.50
CA ALA A 3 -8.46 -9.04 -8.36
C ALA A 3 -7.56 -9.85 -7.39
N HIS A 4 -7.74 -11.16 -7.33
CA HIS A 4 -6.93 -12.05 -6.50
C HIS A 4 -5.57 -12.35 -7.14
N GLN A 5 -5.50 -12.37 -8.47
CA GLN A 5 -4.25 -12.61 -9.20
C GLN A 5 -3.34 -11.35 -9.23
N LEU A 6 -3.94 -10.14 -9.31
CA LEU A 6 -3.20 -8.88 -9.18
C LEU A 6 -2.66 -8.65 -7.75
N ARG A 7 -3.35 -9.19 -6.72
CA ARG A 7 -2.85 -9.14 -5.33
C ARG A 7 -1.56 -9.94 -5.09
N LEU A 8 -1.33 -11.02 -5.86
CA LEU A 8 -0.13 -11.87 -5.73
C LEU A 8 1.13 -11.25 -6.33
N GLY A 9 1.00 -10.30 -7.24
CA GLY A 9 2.15 -9.59 -7.84
C GLY A 9 2.67 -8.42 -6.99
N LEU A 10 1.81 -7.84 -6.15
CA LEU A 10 2.16 -6.70 -5.28
C LEU A 10 2.67 -7.12 -3.90
N ALA A 11 2.48 -8.38 -3.49
CA ALA A 11 2.83 -8.87 -2.15
C ALA A 11 4.27 -9.40 -2.03
N THR A 12 5.09 -9.39 -3.09
CA THR A 12 6.44 -9.97 -3.07
C THR A 12 7.57 -8.98 -2.81
N CYS A 13 7.28 -7.72 -2.62
CA CYS A 13 8.28 -6.73 -2.25
C CYS A 13 8.25 -6.49 -0.73
N GLY A 14 8.87 -7.39 0.06
CA GLY A 14 9.03 -7.09 1.48
C GLY A 14 9.08 -8.25 2.48
N LEU A 15 9.25 -9.49 2.06
CA LEU A 15 9.54 -10.59 3.00
C LEU A 15 10.97 -11.11 2.82
N VAL A 16 11.93 -10.39 3.41
CA VAL A 16 13.22 -10.97 3.75
C VAL A 16 12.99 -11.90 4.93
N ALA A 17 12.92 -13.21 4.67
CA ALA A 17 12.95 -14.24 5.68
C ALA A 17 14.32 -14.23 6.35
N VAL A 18 14.42 -13.62 7.53
CA VAL A 18 15.57 -13.80 8.41
C VAL A 18 15.47 -15.19 9.02
N MET A 19 16.22 -16.14 8.46
CA MET A 19 16.48 -17.43 9.10
C MET A 19 17.32 -17.20 10.36
N LEU A 20 16.70 -17.25 11.52
CA LEU A 20 17.38 -17.32 12.80
C LEU A 20 18.01 -18.69 12.98
N ILE A 21 19.32 -18.76 12.84
CA ILE A 21 20.13 -19.91 13.26
C ILE A 21 20.12 -19.90 14.79
N LEU A 22 19.41 -20.84 15.40
CA LEU A 22 19.48 -21.11 16.82
C LEU A 22 20.85 -21.76 17.13
N SER A 23 21.74 -20.99 17.75
CA SER A 23 22.87 -21.56 18.49
C SER A 23 22.47 -21.66 19.96
N PRO A 24 22.59 -22.83 20.59
CA PRO A 24 22.37 -22.95 22.01
C PRO A 24 23.63 -22.54 22.77
N LEU A 25 23.69 -21.31 23.24
CA LEU A 25 24.70 -20.88 24.23
C LEU A 25 24.01 -20.60 25.56
N GLY A 26 24.56 -21.24 26.57
CA GLY A 26 24.16 -21.42 27.94
C GLY A 26 23.43 -20.26 28.62
N CYS A 27 22.36 -20.65 29.30
CA CYS A 27 21.65 -19.85 30.29
C CYS A 27 22.54 -19.69 31.52
N GLU A 28 23.14 -18.52 31.75
CA GLU A 28 23.43 -18.06 33.11
C GLU A 28 22.20 -17.31 33.60
N THR A 29 21.45 -17.95 34.48
CA THR A 29 20.31 -17.38 35.18
C THR A 29 20.79 -16.44 36.27
N THR A 30 20.95 -15.17 35.94
CA THR A 30 20.79 -14.15 36.96
C THR A 30 19.32 -13.77 36.96
N SER A 31 18.64 -14.27 37.99
CA SER A 31 17.23 -13.95 38.27
C SER A 31 17.13 -12.52 38.83
N GLN A 32 17.24 -11.52 37.94
CA GLN A 32 16.59 -10.26 38.14
C GLN A 32 15.30 -10.34 37.33
N VAL A 33 14.24 -10.81 37.99
CA VAL A 33 12.87 -10.54 37.52
C VAL A 33 12.81 -9.02 37.41
N PRO A 34 12.61 -8.44 36.21
CA PRO A 34 12.30 -7.02 36.12
C PRO A 34 11.09 -6.82 37.02
N SER A 35 11.16 -5.89 37.99
CA SER A 35 10.00 -5.44 38.74
C SER A 35 8.89 -5.24 37.73
N GLU A 36 7.75 -5.88 37.94
CA GLU A 36 6.59 -5.73 37.06
C GLU A 36 6.41 -4.23 36.79
N PRO A 37 6.32 -3.81 35.52
CA PRO A 37 6.07 -2.41 35.24
C PRO A 37 4.81 -2.05 35.99
N ASP A 38 4.86 -0.97 36.73
CA ASP A 38 3.83 -0.50 37.66
C ASP A 38 2.59 -0.03 36.87
N TRP A 39 1.86 -1.01 36.32
CA TRP A 39 0.63 -0.82 35.54
C TRP A 39 -0.49 -0.22 36.39
N PHE A 40 -0.31 -0.18 37.72
CA PHE A 40 -1.34 0.20 38.69
C PHE A 40 -1.06 1.54 39.37
N GLU A 41 0.13 2.10 39.26
CA GLU A 41 0.35 3.47 39.74
C GLU A 41 -0.08 4.46 38.66
N GLY A 42 -1.33 4.78 38.58
CA GLY A 42 -2.00 5.95 37.99
C GLY A 42 -1.27 6.86 37.00
N GLY A 43 -0.24 6.33 36.33
CA GLY A 43 0.45 7.00 35.25
C GLY A 43 -0.53 7.22 34.08
N THR A 44 -0.66 8.46 33.66
CA THR A 44 -1.43 8.80 32.46
C THR A 44 -0.95 7.92 31.31
N MET A 45 -1.84 7.03 30.82
CA MET A 45 -1.51 6.20 29.64
C MET A 45 -1.01 7.13 28.53
N LYS A 46 0.23 6.91 28.10
CA LYS A 46 0.80 7.71 27.01
C LYS A 46 -0.13 7.57 25.80
N PRO A 47 -0.59 8.67 25.19
CA PRO A 47 -1.40 8.60 23.97
C PRO A 47 -0.69 7.76 22.92
N ALA A 48 -1.44 6.94 22.20
CA ALA A 48 -0.87 6.16 21.11
C ALA A 48 -0.26 7.09 20.06
N SER A 49 0.94 6.78 19.59
CA SER A 49 1.55 7.53 18.48
C SER A 49 0.84 7.23 17.16
N PRO A 50 0.96 8.11 16.14
CA PRO A 50 0.36 7.85 14.84
C PRO A 50 0.86 6.56 14.19
N GLU A 51 2.13 6.19 14.40
CA GLU A 51 2.69 4.93 13.90
C GLU A 51 2.07 3.71 14.58
N THR A 52 1.80 3.80 15.89
CA THR A 52 1.11 2.74 16.64
C THR A 52 -0.31 2.56 16.13
N LEU A 53 -1.04 3.65 15.90
CA LEU A 53 -2.40 3.60 15.36
C LEU A 53 -2.39 3.06 13.92
N GLN A 54 -1.45 3.50 13.09
CA GLN A 54 -1.27 3.00 11.74
C GLN A 54 -1.05 1.49 11.72
N LEU A 55 -0.10 0.99 12.52
CA LEU A 55 0.16 -0.45 12.61
C LEU A 55 -1.07 -1.21 13.13
N THR A 56 -1.80 -0.64 14.09
CA THR A 56 -3.02 -1.23 14.62
C THR A 56 -4.10 -1.36 13.54
N ALA A 57 -4.34 -0.30 12.77
CA ALA A 57 -5.29 -0.31 11.65
C ALA A 57 -4.93 -1.39 10.63
N ARG A 58 -3.66 -1.46 10.23
CA ARG A 58 -3.14 -2.47 9.29
C ARG A 58 -3.36 -3.91 9.80
N VAL A 59 -3.02 -4.18 11.06
CA VAL A 59 -3.19 -5.51 11.66
C VAL A 59 -4.67 -5.91 11.72
N LEU A 60 -5.56 -4.98 12.07
CA LEU A 60 -6.99 -5.21 12.10
C LEU A 60 -7.53 -5.51 10.69
N ALA A 61 -7.15 -4.71 9.70
CA ALA A 61 -7.53 -4.92 8.31
C ALA A 61 -7.04 -6.26 7.77
N ALA A 62 -5.78 -6.63 8.05
CA ALA A 62 -5.21 -7.92 7.66
C ALA A 62 -5.95 -9.12 8.28
N LYS A 63 -6.57 -8.95 9.46
CA LYS A 63 -7.44 -9.94 10.10
C LYS A 63 -8.89 -9.91 9.59
N GLY A 64 -9.21 -9.05 8.64
CA GLY A 64 -10.57 -8.87 8.12
C GLY A 64 -11.48 -8.03 9.01
N ASP A 65 -10.95 -7.43 10.07
CA ASP A 65 -11.70 -6.55 10.97
C ASP A 65 -11.65 -5.10 10.48
N THR A 66 -12.25 -4.89 9.32
CA THR A 66 -12.26 -3.57 8.65
C THR A 66 -13.07 -2.54 9.43
N ALA A 67 -14.04 -2.97 10.23
CA ALA A 67 -14.83 -2.06 11.07
C ALA A 67 -13.98 -1.43 12.18
N ARG A 68 -13.21 -2.22 12.93
CA ARG A 68 -12.28 -1.69 13.94
C ARG A 68 -11.12 -0.94 13.32
N ALA A 69 -10.61 -1.40 12.18
CA ALA A 69 -9.61 -0.65 11.42
C ALA A 69 -10.13 0.75 11.05
N GLY A 70 -11.37 0.85 10.54
CA GLY A 70 -12.02 2.12 10.23
C GLY A 70 -12.11 3.08 11.42
N TYR A 71 -12.48 2.56 12.60
CA TYR A 71 -12.49 3.38 13.83
C TYR A 71 -11.10 3.96 14.16
N ILE A 72 -10.05 3.15 14.02
CA ILE A 72 -8.67 3.63 14.24
C ILE A 72 -8.29 4.69 13.21
N LEU A 73 -8.70 4.53 11.95
CA LEU A 73 -8.42 5.52 10.89
C LEU A 73 -9.14 6.85 11.14
N ASP A 74 -10.41 6.80 11.58
CA ASP A 74 -11.15 8.01 11.94
C ASP A 74 -10.46 8.75 13.10
N ARG A 75 -9.97 8.01 14.08
CA ARG A 75 -9.17 8.55 15.17
C ARG A 75 -7.86 9.19 14.65
N MET A 76 -7.14 8.51 13.74
CA MET A 76 -5.93 9.07 13.13
C MET A 76 -6.23 10.36 12.37
N LEU A 77 -7.36 10.43 11.67
CA LEU A 77 -7.77 11.64 10.95
C LEU A 77 -8.04 12.82 11.88
N GLN A 78 -8.56 12.55 13.07
CA GLN A 78 -8.87 13.57 14.09
C GLN A 78 -7.62 14.01 14.86
N GLU A 79 -6.79 13.05 15.31
CA GLU A 79 -5.64 13.33 16.18
C GLU A 79 -4.37 13.67 15.40
N PHE A 80 -4.20 13.08 14.21
CA PHE A 80 -2.98 13.19 13.40
C PHE A 80 -3.27 13.54 11.92
N PRO A 81 -4.00 14.63 11.64
CA PRO A 81 -4.35 15.00 10.26
C PRO A 81 -3.14 15.42 9.41
N ASN A 82 -2.01 15.71 10.04
CA ASN A 82 -0.75 16.08 9.37
C ASN A 82 0.26 14.92 9.31
N TYR A 83 -0.18 13.69 9.57
CA TYR A 83 0.61 12.49 9.39
C TYR A 83 0.24 11.82 8.06
N LEU A 84 1.20 11.68 7.16
CA LEU A 84 0.96 11.14 5.82
C LEU A 84 0.37 9.72 5.85
N GLY A 85 0.83 8.90 6.81
CA GLY A 85 0.34 7.54 7.04
C GLY A 85 -1.16 7.46 7.31
N THR A 86 -1.78 8.52 7.82
CA THR A 86 -3.24 8.59 7.99
C THR A 86 -3.98 8.35 6.67
N TYR A 87 -3.47 8.93 5.59
CA TYR A 87 -4.13 8.90 4.28
C TYR A 87 -3.74 7.67 3.46
N THR A 88 -2.49 7.24 3.52
CA THR A 88 -2.05 6.04 2.82
C THR A 88 -2.68 4.79 3.41
N GLU A 89 -2.65 4.64 4.74
CA GLU A 89 -3.24 3.50 5.44
C GLU A 89 -4.77 3.47 5.29
N GLY A 90 -5.42 4.64 5.39
CA GLY A 90 -6.86 4.73 5.23
C GLY A 90 -7.32 4.27 3.85
N ALA A 91 -6.59 4.64 2.81
CA ALA A 91 -6.88 4.17 1.46
C ALA A 91 -6.68 2.65 1.33
N GLU A 92 -5.61 2.10 1.89
CA GLU A 92 -5.31 0.67 1.84
C GLU A 92 -6.39 -0.16 2.54
N VAL A 93 -6.83 0.23 3.73
CA VAL A 93 -7.91 -0.43 4.47
C VAL A 93 -9.23 -0.39 3.68
N LEU A 94 -9.55 0.76 3.07
CA LEU A 94 -10.75 0.90 2.25
C LEU A 94 -10.68 0.05 0.98
N LEU A 95 -9.50 -0.11 0.38
CA LEU A 95 -9.28 -0.99 -0.77
C LEU A 95 -9.43 -2.47 -0.40
N ILE A 96 -8.94 -2.89 0.76
CA ILE A 96 -9.13 -4.25 1.28
C ILE A 96 -10.63 -4.56 1.43
N ASP A 97 -11.41 -3.58 1.86
CA ASP A 97 -12.86 -3.66 2.03
C ASP A 97 -13.64 -3.50 0.70
N GLY A 98 -12.95 -3.28 -0.41
CA GLY A 98 -13.56 -3.09 -1.74
C GLY A 98 -14.22 -1.72 -1.95
N ARG A 99 -13.99 -0.77 -1.06
CA ARG A 99 -14.60 0.58 -1.05
C ARG A 99 -13.80 1.59 -1.85
N ASN A 100 -13.54 1.28 -3.13
CA ASN A 100 -12.64 2.06 -4.00
C ASN A 100 -13.02 3.55 -4.08
N ALA A 101 -14.32 3.87 -4.20
CA ALA A 101 -14.77 5.26 -4.29
C ALA A 101 -14.50 6.07 -3.00
N GLU A 102 -14.54 5.43 -1.85
CA GLU A 102 -14.21 6.06 -0.57
C GLU A 102 -12.70 6.20 -0.38
N ALA A 103 -11.92 5.22 -0.85
CA ALA A 103 -10.47 5.32 -0.87
C ALA A 103 -10.01 6.53 -1.71
N ILE A 104 -10.62 6.76 -2.89
CA ILE A 104 -10.34 7.94 -3.71
C ILE A 104 -10.63 9.24 -2.95
N LYS A 105 -11.79 9.33 -2.27
CA LYS A 105 -12.13 10.51 -1.46
C LYS A 105 -11.14 10.71 -0.30
N TRP A 106 -10.69 9.62 0.31
CA TRP A 106 -9.71 9.66 1.40
C TRP A 106 -8.37 10.19 0.91
N LEU A 107 -7.89 9.71 -0.23
CA LEU A 107 -6.64 10.17 -0.85
C LEU A 107 -6.73 11.62 -1.34
N ASN A 108 -7.88 12.07 -1.84
CA ASN A 108 -8.09 13.47 -2.17
C ASN A 108 -7.92 14.38 -0.96
N ARG A 109 -8.46 14.01 0.22
CA ARG A 109 -8.21 14.72 1.47
C ARG A 109 -6.72 14.77 1.83
N GLY A 110 -6.00 13.66 1.58
CA GLY A 110 -4.55 13.61 1.75
C GLY A 110 -3.83 14.58 0.83
N LEU A 111 -4.23 14.66 -0.43
CA LEU A 111 -3.64 15.56 -1.42
C LEU A 111 -3.94 17.04 -1.16
N GLU A 112 -5.06 17.37 -0.51
CA GLU A 112 -5.34 18.73 -0.01
C GLU A 112 -4.33 19.13 1.09
N ARG A 113 -3.88 18.18 1.91
CA ARG A 113 -2.91 18.42 2.99
C ARG A 113 -1.46 18.35 2.52
N PHE A 114 -1.20 17.42 1.61
CA PHE A 114 0.13 17.13 1.09
C PHE A 114 0.12 17.24 -0.45
N PRO A 115 0.07 18.47 -0.99
CA PRO A 115 0.10 18.68 -2.43
C PRO A 115 1.38 18.07 -3.02
N ASN A 116 1.28 17.47 -4.18
CA ASN A 116 2.41 16.87 -4.90
C ASN A 116 3.10 15.68 -4.19
N GLN A 117 2.41 15.00 -3.28
CA GLN A 117 2.90 13.75 -2.71
C GLN A 117 2.72 12.59 -3.72
N PRO A 118 3.80 12.09 -4.34
CA PRO A 118 3.67 11.09 -5.40
C PRO A 118 3.04 9.79 -4.91
N MET A 119 3.30 9.39 -3.66
CA MET A 119 2.69 8.22 -3.05
C MET A 119 1.16 8.31 -2.99
N LEU A 120 0.60 9.46 -2.63
CA LEU A 120 -0.86 9.63 -2.59
C LEU A 120 -1.46 9.63 -3.99
N VAL A 121 -0.78 10.25 -4.95
CA VAL A 121 -1.20 10.27 -6.37
C VAL A 121 -1.16 8.86 -6.93
N ASN A 122 -0.06 8.11 -6.71
CA ASN A 122 0.08 6.73 -7.15
C ASN A 122 -1.01 5.82 -6.55
N ASN A 123 -1.28 5.94 -5.24
CA ASN A 123 -2.31 5.16 -4.58
C ASN A 123 -3.72 5.50 -5.12
N ARG A 124 -3.98 6.76 -5.47
CA ARG A 124 -5.23 7.16 -6.11
C ARG A 124 -5.36 6.57 -7.51
N GLY A 125 -4.27 6.56 -8.28
CA GLY A 125 -4.20 5.87 -9.56
C GLY A 125 -4.54 4.38 -9.43
N MET A 126 -4.05 3.70 -8.40
CA MET A 126 -4.41 2.31 -8.13
C MET A 126 -5.90 2.15 -7.80
N CYS A 127 -6.49 3.07 -7.01
CA CYS A 127 -7.92 3.06 -6.73
C CYS A 127 -8.75 3.24 -8.02
N HIS A 128 -8.34 4.15 -8.91
CA HIS A 128 -8.98 4.35 -10.22
C HIS A 128 -8.85 3.10 -11.09
N LEU A 129 -7.68 2.47 -11.12
CA LEU A 129 -7.47 1.23 -11.88
C LEU A 129 -8.38 0.10 -11.38
N LEU A 130 -8.51 -0.07 -10.06
CA LEU A 130 -9.39 -1.07 -9.45
C LEU A 130 -10.89 -0.76 -9.67
N ALA A 131 -11.23 0.50 -9.88
CA ALA A 131 -12.56 0.95 -10.28
C ALA A 131 -12.81 0.83 -11.80
N ALA A 132 -11.86 0.30 -12.55
CA ALA A 132 -11.85 0.20 -14.02
C ALA A 132 -11.85 1.57 -14.74
N ASP A 133 -11.46 2.64 -14.06
CA ASP A 133 -11.27 3.97 -14.64
C ASP A 133 -9.82 4.11 -15.14
N LEU A 134 -9.54 3.48 -16.29
CA LEU A 134 -8.21 3.49 -16.89
C LEU A 134 -7.71 4.91 -17.25
N PRO A 135 -8.55 5.83 -17.78
CA PRO A 135 -8.12 7.19 -18.06
C PRO A 135 -7.62 7.93 -16.80
N ALA A 136 -8.39 7.90 -15.71
CA ALA A 136 -8.00 8.56 -14.46
C ALA A 136 -6.75 7.90 -13.84
N ALA A 137 -6.67 6.58 -13.85
CA ALA A 137 -5.48 5.85 -13.39
C ALA A 137 -4.22 6.27 -14.18
N THR A 138 -4.34 6.39 -15.50
CA THR A 138 -3.23 6.81 -16.37
C THR A 138 -2.74 8.22 -16.04
N VAL A 139 -3.66 9.16 -15.77
CA VAL A 139 -3.30 10.53 -15.36
C VAL A 139 -2.51 10.51 -14.06
N ASP A 140 -2.99 9.79 -13.06
CA ASP A 140 -2.36 9.74 -11.74
C ASP A 140 -0.99 9.04 -11.79
N PHE A 141 -0.85 7.90 -12.46
CA PHE A 141 0.45 7.22 -12.56
C PHE A 141 1.47 8.03 -13.37
N ASN A 142 1.06 8.73 -14.43
CA ASN A 142 1.96 9.66 -15.10
C ASN A 142 2.41 10.79 -14.18
N ALA A 143 1.51 11.33 -13.35
CA ALA A 143 1.84 12.41 -12.42
C ALA A 143 2.81 11.92 -11.32
N ALA A 144 2.60 10.75 -10.74
CA ALA A 144 3.51 10.17 -9.75
C ALA A 144 4.90 9.90 -10.35
N TYR A 145 4.95 9.28 -11.53
CA TYR A 145 6.20 9.05 -12.27
C TYR A 145 6.93 10.34 -12.64
N ALA A 146 6.22 11.40 -13.01
CA ALA A 146 6.84 12.69 -13.34
C ALA A 146 7.51 13.34 -12.12
N ILE A 147 7.04 13.07 -10.90
CA ILE A 147 7.63 13.58 -9.66
C ILE A 147 8.88 12.77 -9.29
N ASP A 148 8.79 11.43 -9.35
CA ASP A 148 9.93 10.53 -9.08
C ASP A 148 10.01 9.42 -10.14
N PRO A 149 10.76 9.62 -11.23
CA PRO A 149 10.88 8.66 -12.30
C PRO A 149 11.78 7.45 -11.97
N ASN A 150 12.42 7.43 -10.80
CA ASN A 150 13.30 6.36 -10.35
C ASN A 150 12.64 5.44 -9.33
N ASP A 151 11.48 5.81 -8.80
CA ASP A 151 10.72 4.93 -7.92
C ASP A 151 10.18 3.72 -8.71
N ALA A 152 10.55 2.51 -8.26
CA ALA A 152 10.24 1.27 -8.96
C ALA A 152 8.73 0.99 -9.01
N GLU A 153 7.98 1.42 -8.00
CA GLU A 153 6.53 1.24 -7.94
C GLU A 153 5.83 2.15 -8.94
N TYR A 154 6.23 3.42 -9.04
CA TYR A 154 5.63 4.36 -9.99
C TYR A 154 5.94 3.98 -11.44
N VAL A 155 7.17 3.52 -11.69
CA VAL A 155 7.56 2.96 -13.00
C VAL A 155 6.71 1.74 -13.34
N ALA A 156 6.55 0.79 -12.41
CA ALA A 156 5.81 -0.44 -12.63
C ALA A 156 4.31 -0.18 -12.86
N ASN A 157 3.71 0.74 -12.11
CA ASN A 157 2.30 1.09 -12.23
C ASN A 157 2.01 1.86 -13.54
N LEU A 158 2.91 2.75 -13.95
CA LEU A 158 2.80 3.40 -15.26
C LEU A 158 2.92 2.38 -16.39
N ALA A 159 3.85 1.44 -16.31
CA ALA A 159 3.99 0.37 -17.29
C ALA A 159 2.71 -0.48 -17.38
N LEU A 160 2.07 -0.78 -16.24
CA LEU A 160 0.84 -1.56 -16.20
C LEU A 160 -0.29 -0.89 -16.99
N VAL A 161 -0.55 0.40 -16.78
CA VAL A 161 -1.61 1.10 -17.53
C VAL A 161 -1.27 1.25 -19.00
N LYS A 162 0.02 1.40 -19.36
CA LYS A 162 0.49 1.38 -20.76
C LYS A 162 0.19 0.04 -21.42
N ALA A 163 0.48 -1.07 -20.74
CA ALA A 163 0.20 -2.41 -21.25
C ALA A 163 -1.30 -2.66 -21.42
N ILE A 164 -2.13 -2.27 -20.44
CA ILE A 164 -3.59 -2.39 -20.51
C ILE A 164 -4.14 -1.52 -21.66
N ALA A 165 -3.62 -0.33 -21.86
CA ALA A 165 -4.00 0.56 -22.95
C ALA A 165 -3.55 0.06 -24.34
N GLY A 166 -2.69 -0.96 -24.42
CA GLY A 166 -2.22 -1.56 -25.68
C GLY A 166 -0.84 -1.10 -26.12
N ASP A 167 -0.20 -0.21 -25.37
CA ASP A 167 1.17 0.24 -25.63
C ASP A 167 2.18 -0.70 -24.97
N GLU A 168 2.29 -1.91 -25.53
CA GLU A 168 3.16 -2.97 -24.99
C GLU A 168 4.65 -2.60 -25.09
N THR A 169 5.01 -1.80 -26.09
CA THR A 169 6.41 -1.35 -26.27
C THR A 169 6.85 -0.45 -25.12
N ALA A 170 6.07 0.59 -24.82
CA ALA A 170 6.37 1.47 -23.71
C ALA A 170 6.30 0.73 -22.35
N ALA A 171 5.35 -0.19 -22.20
CA ALA A 171 5.24 -1.01 -20.99
C ALA A 171 6.48 -1.87 -20.78
N LYS A 172 6.96 -2.55 -21.83
CA LYS A 172 8.16 -3.37 -21.78
C LYS A 172 9.39 -2.54 -21.43
N GLU A 173 9.56 -1.38 -22.04
CA GLU A 173 10.68 -0.46 -21.78
C GLU A 173 10.68 -0.03 -20.30
N LEU A 174 9.53 0.40 -19.76
CA LEU A 174 9.41 0.82 -18.37
C LEU A 174 9.68 -0.35 -17.40
N TRP A 175 9.04 -1.48 -17.58
CA TRP A 175 9.23 -2.64 -16.68
C TRP A 175 10.66 -3.17 -16.71
N SER A 176 11.34 -3.15 -17.87
CA SER A 176 12.73 -3.62 -17.98
C SER A 176 13.73 -2.80 -17.17
N ARG A 177 13.33 -1.61 -16.70
CA ARG A 177 14.15 -0.77 -15.80
C ARG A 177 14.12 -1.26 -14.36
N VAL A 178 13.07 -1.98 -13.96
CA VAL A 178 12.78 -2.30 -12.56
C VAL A 178 12.50 -3.79 -12.31
N LEU A 179 12.32 -4.59 -13.35
CA LEU A 179 11.99 -6.02 -13.26
C LEU A 179 12.90 -6.87 -14.13
N PRO A 180 13.14 -8.13 -13.74
CA PRO A 180 13.77 -9.14 -14.59
C PRO A 180 12.91 -9.45 -15.83
N GLU A 181 13.56 -9.82 -16.96
CA GLU A 181 12.88 -10.09 -18.25
C GLU A 181 11.73 -11.11 -18.13
N ALA A 182 11.89 -12.16 -17.33
CA ALA A 182 10.85 -13.17 -17.13
C ALA A 182 9.56 -12.59 -16.49
N GLU A 183 9.71 -11.60 -15.60
CA GLU A 183 8.57 -10.92 -14.98
C GLU A 183 7.94 -9.91 -15.93
N VAL A 184 8.76 -9.21 -16.71
CA VAL A 184 8.28 -8.30 -17.77
C VAL A 184 7.35 -9.05 -18.72
N GLN A 185 7.80 -10.21 -19.24
CA GLN A 185 7.02 -11.01 -20.17
C GLN A 185 5.71 -11.51 -19.54
N ARG A 186 5.75 -11.96 -18.29
CA ARG A 186 4.57 -12.39 -17.54
C ARG A 186 3.57 -11.23 -17.35
N ASN A 187 4.07 -10.05 -17.00
CA ASN A 187 3.23 -8.88 -16.77
C ASN A 187 2.54 -8.42 -18.06
N ILE A 188 3.23 -8.47 -19.20
CA ILE A 188 2.64 -8.19 -20.51
C ILE A 188 1.49 -9.16 -20.81
N GLU A 189 1.70 -10.46 -20.61
CA GLU A 189 0.64 -11.45 -20.83
C GLU A 189 -0.58 -11.22 -19.94
N ILE A 190 -0.36 -10.94 -18.65
CA ILE A 190 -1.44 -10.66 -17.69
C ILE A 190 -2.20 -9.40 -18.10
N ALA A 191 -1.49 -8.31 -18.41
CA ALA A 191 -2.11 -7.06 -18.83
C ALA A 191 -2.91 -7.20 -20.11
N THR A 192 -2.39 -7.93 -21.10
CA THR A 192 -3.08 -8.21 -22.37
C THR A 192 -4.36 -9.00 -22.15
N LYS A 193 -4.33 -10.04 -21.31
CA LYS A 193 -5.53 -10.81 -20.95
C LYS A 193 -6.55 -9.98 -20.17
N SER A 194 -6.10 -9.01 -19.38
CA SER A 194 -6.96 -8.14 -18.56
C SER A 194 -7.60 -7.00 -19.36
N ARG A 195 -7.12 -6.72 -20.56
CA ARG A 195 -7.54 -5.57 -21.39
C ARG A 195 -9.05 -5.55 -21.67
N SER A 196 -9.68 -6.74 -21.84
CA SER A 196 -11.12 -6.84 -22.05
C SER A 196 -11.96 -6.29 -20.89
N ASN A 197 -11.44 -6.27 -19.68
CA ASN A 197 -12.13 -5.74 -18.50
C ASN A 197 -12.15 -4.21 -18.45
N PHE A 198 -11.29 -3.57 -19.24
CA PHE A 198 -11.15 -2.12 -19.37
C PHE A 198 -11.65 -1.63 -20.73
N SER A 199 -12.28 -2.51 -21.53
CA SER A 199 -12.88 -2.12 -22.82
C SER A 199 -13.93 -1.06 -22.56
N ILE A 200 -13.64 0.14 -23.01
CA ILE A 200 -14.45 1.35 -22.87
C ILE A 200 -15.80 1.09 -23.56
N LYS A 201 -16.88 1.26 -22.80
CA LYS A 201 -18.22 1.39 -23.37
C LYS A 201 -18.36 2.70 -24.11
#